data_64a46a92af2170ea3f00684a75010431
#
_entry.id   64a46a92af2170ea3f00684a75010431
#
_cell.length_a   1.000
_cell.length_b   1.000
_cell.length_c   1.000
_cell.angle_alpha   90.00
_cell.angle_beta   90.00
_cell.angle_gamma   90.00
#
_symmetry.space_group_name_H-M   'P 1'
#
loop_
_entity.id
_entity.type
_entity.pdbx_description
1 polymer ?
#
loop_
_entity_poly.entity_id
_entity_poly.type
_entity_poly.pdbx_seq_one_letter_code
_entity_poly.pdbx_strand_id
1 'polypeptide(L)'
;VTHNPELAQQYATRIVNLKDGVIRSDTAPYEPDTTQLAPAVHKNMGHSSMSWWTSLTLSFNNLWTKKTRTLLTAFAGSIGIIGIALIISLSTGVNQYIADMERDTLSEYPVQILRSGMDLTSLLSADLPGQPAAPDLGEGMVPVRQLVTQMVSGITSNDLKSLKTHLESDACSIGESVSSVEYSYNVQPQIYRQDPDGSIRQVNPDSSLSALGISSTSSTNNMMASMMNTSVFYQLPASDALYHSQYEVKAGRWPENYNECVAVLGADGSITDYALYALGLRDNAELDKMIQQFAQNQNVDVPEDFKTYRYSDFLGRTFKLVNAADRYQYDDAHSTWVDKSDEIGRASC
;
A
#
# COMPACT_ATOMS: atom_id res chain seq x y z
N VAL A 1 -34.33 -20.56 70.46
CA VAL A 1 -33.80 -21.81 70.94
C VAL A 1 -32.53 -21.56 71.70
N THR A 2 -32.40 -22.02 72.93
CA THR A 2 -31.16 -21.82 73.71
C THR A 2 -30.82 -23.14 74.39
N HIS A 3 -29.54 -23.39 74.62
CA HIS A 3 -29.02 -24.50 75.38
C HIS A 3 -28.69 -24.12 76.84
N ASN A 4 -28.87 -22.82 77.19
CA ASN A 4 -28.64 -22.32 78.52
C ASN A 4 -29.96 -22.26 79.29
N PRO A 5 -30.20 -23.08 80.33
CA PRO A 5 -31.47 -23.15 81.09
C PRO A 5 -31.70 -21.90 81.90
N GLU A 6 -30.66 -21.20 82.39
CA GLU A 6 -30.79 -20.00 83.21
C GLU A 6 -31.32 -18.85 82.38
N LEU A 7 -30.84 -18.66 81.17
CA LEU A 7 -31.33 -17.67 80.25
C LEU A 7 -32.75 -17.94 79.81
N ALA A 8 -33.09 -19.18 79.61
CA ALA A 8 -34.46 -19.57 79.29
C ALA A 8 -35.42 -19.20 80.43
N GLN A 9 -35.07 -19.49 81.70
CA GLN A 9 -35.88 -19.13 82.83
C GLN A 9 -36.06 -17.65 83.07
N GLN A 10 -35.00 -16.88 82.73
CA GLN A 10 -35.00 -15.41 82.99
C GLN A 10 -35.80 -14.61 81.93
N TYR A 11 -35.75 -15.07 80.65
CA TYR A 11 -36.28 -14.28 79.55
C TYR A 11 -37.45 -14.94 78.78
N ALA A 12 -37.72 -16.20 78.95
CA ALA A 12 -38.74 -16.85 78.19
C ALA A 12 -40.10 -16.86 78.96
N THR A 13 -41.16 -16.52 78.24
CA THR A 13 -42.55 -16.65 78.71
C THR A 13 -43.10 -18.06 78.69
N ARG A 14 -42.50 -18.87 77.82
CA ARG A 14 -42.82 -20.31 77.71
C ARG A 14 -41.55 -21.14 77.48
N ILE A 15 -41.36 -22.18 78.20
CA ILE A 15 -40.21 -23.06 78.03
C ILE A 15 -40.68 -24.45 77.63
N VAL A 16 -40.29 -24.85 76.45
CA VAL A 16 -40.52 -26.21 75.94
C VAL A 16 -39.19 -26.96 75.97
N ASN A 17 -39.08 -27.99 76.77
CA ASN A 17 -37.86 -28.76 76.90
C ASN A 17 -37.92 -29.96 75.94
N LEU A 18 -37.05 -29.98 74.97
CA LEU A 18 -36.92 -31.10 74.02
C LEU A 18 -35.67 -31.92 74.35
N LYS A 19 -35.80 -33.21 74.36
CA LYS A 19 -34.69 -34.13 74.45
C LYS A 19 -34.99 -35.33 73.52
N ASP A 20 -34.04 -35.69 72.73
CA ASP A 20 -34.10 -36.80 71.77
C ASP A 20 -35.31 -36.71 70.82
N GLY A 21 -35.65 -35.47 70.37
CA GLY A 21 -36.78 -35.22 69.46
C GLY A 21 -38.18 -35.29 70.12
N VAL A 22 -38.24 -35.48 71.45
CA VAL A 22 -39.51 -35.56 72.20
C VAL A 22 -39.61 -34.43 73.20
N ILE A 23 -40.78 -33.83 73.30
CA ILE A 23 -41.07 -32.78 74.28
C ILE A 23 -41.16 -33.43 75.65
N ARG A 24 -40.20 -33.07 76.55
CA ARG A 24 -40.17 -33.60 77.94
C ARG A 24 -40.99 -32.76 78.91
N SER A 25 -41.02 -31.50 78.74
CA SER A 25 -41.86 -30.58 79.55
C SER A 25 -42.20 -29.33 78.75
N ASP A 26 -43.35 -28.81 79.02
CA ASP A 26 -43.86 -27.54 78.48
C ASP A 26 -44.49 -26.77 79.62
N THR A 27 -44.06 -25.55 79.87
CA THR A 27 -44.55 -24.69 80.98
C THR A 27 -45.95 -24.15 80.74
N ALA A 28 -46.40 -24.13 79.48
CA ALA A 28 -47.76 -23.69 79.12
C ALA A 28 -48.19 -24.51 77.90
N PRO A 29 -48.55 -25.79 78.07
CA PRO A 29 -49.01 -26.65 77.00
C PRO A 29 -50.24 -26.08 76.34
N TYR A 30 -50.23 -26.03 75.02
CA TYR A 30 -51.35 -25.56 74.20
C TYR A 30 -52.23 -26.79 73.92
N GLU A 31 -53.41 -26.80 74.49
CA GLU A 31 -54.43 -27.83 74.17
C GLU A 31 -55.35 -27.21 73.09
N PRO A 32 -55.20 -27.65 71.83
CA PRO A 32 -56.09 -27.19 70.81
C PRO A 32 -57.52 -27.74 71.02
N ASP A 33 -58.50 -26.87 70.95
CA ASP A 33 -59.89 -27.27 70.93
C ASP A 33 -60.15 -28.01 69.61
N THR A 34 -60.12 -29.34 69.70
CA THR A 34 -60.25 -30.27 68.57
C THR A 34 -61.61 -30.24 67.89
N THR A 35 -62.61 -29.61 68.53
CA THR A 35 -64.00 -29.53 68.01
C THR A 35 -64.17 -28.52 66.92
N GLN A 36 -63.19 -27.61 66.71
CA GLN A 36 -63.23 -26.54 65.69
C GLN A 36 -62.14 -26.69 64.61
N LEU A 37 -61.36 -27.72 64.64
CA LEU A 37 -60.33 -27.94 63.65
C LEU A 37 -60.93 -28.45 62.34
N ALA A 38 -61.06 -27.57 61.36
CA ALA A 38 -61.34 -28.05 60.02
C ALA A 38 -60.17 -28.93 59.50
N PRO A 39 -60.51 -29.98 58.74
CA PRO A 39 -59.48 -30.87 58.23
C PRO A 39 -58.39 -30.15 57.51
N ALA A 40 -57.13 -30.42 57.79
CA ALA A 40 -55.96 -29.75 57.19
C ALA A 40 -56.01 -29.97 55.68
N VAL A 41 -56.38 -28.90 54.98
CA VAL A 41 -56.27 -28.87 53.48
C VAL A 41 -54.83 -28.59 53.15
N HIS A 42 -54.14 -29.58 52.68
CA HIS A 42 -52.83 -29.42 52.08
C HIS A 42 -52.96 -28.58 50.78
N LYS A 43 -52.83 -27.22 50.87
CA LYS A 43 -52.78 -26.37 49.74
C LYS A 43 -51.40 -26.57 49.15
N ASN A 44 -51.34 -27.22 47.97
CA ASN A 44 -50.09 -27.32 47.19
C ASN A 44 -49.68 -25.93 46.79
N MET A 45 -48.70 -25.36 47.48
CA MET A 45 -48.22 -23.98 47.28
C MET A 45 -47.35 -23.84 46.06
N GLY A 46 -47.54 -24.63 45.01
CA GLY A 46 -46.85 -24.47 43.74
C GLY A 46 -45.33 -24.30 43.88
N HIS A 47 -44.59 -24.51 42.85
CA HIS A 47 -43.18 -24.15 42.83
C HIS A 47 -43.05 -22.61 42.93
N SER A 48 -42.49 -22.09 44.02
CA SER A 48 -42.11 -20.69 44.12
C SER A 48 -40.94 -20.42 43.15
N SER A 49 -41.25 -19.95 41.95
CA SER A 49 -40.22 -19.52 41.02
C SER A 49 -39.80 -18.09 41.39
N MET A 50 -38.52 -17.90 41.67
CA MET A 50 -37.96 -16.57 41.83
C MET A 50 -37.95 -15.85 40.48
N SER A 51 -38.36 -14.60 40.47
CA SER A 51 -38.22 -13.75 39.28
C SER A 51 -36.75 -13.71 38.87
N TRP A 52 -36.51 -13.74 37.57
CA TRP A 52 -35.16 -13.66 36.99
C TRP A 52 -34.39 -12.42 37.53
N TRP A 53 -35.03 -11.29 37.62
CA TRP A 53 -34.45 -10.07 38.18
C TRP A 53 -34.07 -10.22 39.67
N THR A 54 -34.90 -10.86 40.48
CA THR A 54 -34.61 -11.09 41.89
C THR A 54 -33.42 -12.04 42.03
N SER A 55 -33.35 -13.06 41.20
CA SER A 55 -32.24 -14.00 41.17
C SER A 55 -30.92 -13.33 40.79
N LEU A 56 -30.95 -12.44 39.76
CA LEU A 56 -29.83 -11.65 39.34
C LEU A 56 -29.34 -10.70 40.43
N THR A 57 -30.27 -9.97 41.05
CA THR A 57 -29.95 -9.00 42.13
C THR A 57 -29.35 -9.71 43.33
N LEU A 58 -29.90 -10.88 43.70
CA LEU A 58 -29.37 -11.66 44.81
C LEU A 58 -27.99 -12.21 44.52
N SER A 59 -27.76 -12.65 43.28
CA SER A 59 -26.45 -13.11 42.82
C SER A 59 -25.42 -11.95 42.82
N PHE A 60 -25.80 -10.79 42.34
CA PHE A 60 -24.96 -9.60 42.36
C PHE A 60 -24.62 -9.14 43.77
N ASN A 61 -25.59 -9.10 44.69
CA ASN A 61 -25.35 -8.77 46.08
C ASN A 61 -24.40 -9.78 46.75
N ASN A 62 -24.51 -11.06 46.42
CA ASN A 62 -23.64 -12.08 46.95
C ASN A 62 -22.19 -11.94 46.43
N LEU A 63 -22.02 -11.52 45.16
CA LEU A 63 -20.71 -11.15 44.59
C LEU A 63 -20.14 -9.92 45.27
N TRP A 64 -20.97 -8.90 45.53
CA TRP A 64 -20.54 -7.63 46.14
C TRP A 64 -20.13 -7.81 47.62
N THR A 65 -20.77 -8.67 48.38
CA THR A 65 -20.36 -8.95 49.77
C THR A 65 -19.00 -9.58 49.89
N LYS A 66 -18.57 -10.34 48.86
CA LYS A 66 -17.23 -10.99 48.79
C LYS A 66 -16.34 -10.36 47.74
N LYS A 67 -16.43 -9.03 47.60
CA LYS A 67 -15.78 -8.25 46.51
C LYS A 67 -14.29 -8.56 46.29
N THR A 68 -13.51 -8.70 47.35
CA THR A 68 -12.07 -9.02 47.23
C THR A 68 -11.80 -10.37 46.59
N ARG A 69 -12.51 -11.39 46.97
CA ARG A 69 -12.36 -12.73 46.39
C ARG A 69 -12.86 -12.76 44.95
N THR A 70 -13.99 -12.13 44.69
CA THR A 70 -14.58 -12.05 43.34
C THR A 70 -13.67 -11.26 42.39
N LEU A 71 -13.13 -10.13 42.85
CA LEU A 71 -12.18 -9.33 42.06
C LEU A 71 -10.91 -10.14 41.75
N LEU A 72 -10.35 -10.84 42.74
CA LEU A 72 -9.13 -11.61 42.55
C LEU A 72 -9.33 -12.78 41.55
N THR A 73 -10.44 -13.51 41.67
CA THR A 73 -10.75 -14.59 40.71
C THR A 73 -11.08 -14.08 39.32
N ALA A 74 -11.80 -12.96 39.18
CA ALA A 74 -12.08 -12.32 37.91
C ALA A 74 -10.77 -11.80 37.27
N PHE A 75 -9.89 -11.20 38.05
CA PHE A 75 -8.59 -10.72 37.57
C PHE A 75 -7.70 -11.89 37.10
N ALA A 76 -7.62 -12.98 37.86
CA ALA A 76 -6.87 -14.17 37.47
C ALA A 76 -7.41 -14.78 36.16
N GLY A 77 -8.74 -14.84 36.01
CA GLY A 77 -9.36 -15.35 34.78
C GLY A 77 -9.16 -14.40 33.58
N SER A 78 -9.21 -13.08 33.83
CA SER A 78 -9.04 -12.08 32.75
C SER A 78 -7.63 -12.06 32.16
N ILE A 79 -6.59 -12.38 32.94
CA ILE A 79 -5.20 -12.44 32.44
C ILE A 79 -5.09 -13.44 31.29
N GLY A 80 -5.71 -14.61 31.41
CA GLY A 80 -5.71 -15.61 30.33
C GLY A 80 -6.39 -15.12 29.07
N ILE A 81 -7.54 -14.49 29.21
CA ILE A 81 -8.31 -13.96 28.07
C ILE A 81 -7.55 -12.80 27.40
N ILE A 82 -7.00 -11.88 28.21
CA ILE A 82 -6.17 -10.76 27.70
C ILE A 82 -4.94 -11.30 26.96
N GLY A 83 -4.27 -12.31 27.51
CA GLY A 83 -3.10 -12.93 26.87
C GLY A 83 -3.44 -13.51 25.49
N ILE A 84 -4.54 -14.27 25.40
CA ILE A 84 -4.98 -14.82 24.11
C ILE A 84 -5.40 -13.72 23.14
N ALA A 85 -6.14 -12.72 23.60
CA ALA A 85 -6.55 -11.58 22.77
C ALA A 85 -5.37 -10.79 22.23
N LEU A 86 -4.34 -10.56 23.05
CA LEU A 86 -3.11 -9.88 22.62
C LEU A 86 -2.35 -10.69 21.56
N ILE A 87 -2.23 -12.02 21.75
CA ILE A 87 -1.56 -12.90 20.77
C ILE A 87 -2.30 -12.88 19.43
N ILE A 88 -3.63 -13.01 19.46
CA ILE A 88 -4.43 -12.98 18.24
C ILE A 88 -4.35 -11.61 17.54
N SER A 89 -4.47 -10.54 18.32
CA SER A 89 -4.39 -9.17 17.80
C SER A 89 -3.02 -8.89 17.16
N LEU A 90 -1.94 -9.28 17.85
CA LEU A 90 -0.58 -9.12 17.34
C LEU A 90 -0.37 -9.96 16.07
N SER A 91 -0.80 -11.23 16.09
CA SER A 91 -0.69 -12.12 14.92
C SER A 91 -1.45 -11.55 13.71
N THR A 92 -2.68 -11.08 13.92
CA THR A 92 -3.47 -10.46 12.84
C THR A 92 -2.82 -9.18 12.32
N GLY A 93 -2.34 -8.32 13.23
CA GLY A 93 -1.67 -7.08 12.87
C GLY A 93 -0.37 -7.31 12.09
N VAL A 94 0.43 -8.29 12.51
CA VAL A 94 1.67 -8.66 11.80
C VAL A 94 1.36 -9.25 10.42
N ASN A 95 0.38 -10.14 10.31
CA ASN A 95 0.00 -10.72 9.02
C ASN A 95 -0.54 -9.64 8.06
N GLN A 96 -1.32 -8.70 8.56
CA GLN A 96 -1.80 -7.58 7.74
C GLN A 96 -0.65 -6.68 7.31
N TYR A 97 0.26 -6.34 8.21
CA TYR A 97 1.45 -5.55 7.89
C TYR A 97 2.33 -6.22 6.82
N ILE A 98 2.54 -7.55 6.93
CA ILE A 98 3.29 -8.31 5.91
C ILE A 98 2.56 -8.27 4.57
N ALA A 99 1.24 -8.49 4.55
CA ALA A 99 0.45 -8.47 3.33
C ALA A 99 0.44 -7.07 2.66
N ASP A 100 0.38 -6.01 3.45
CA ASP A 100 0.45 -4.65 2.95
C ASP A 100 1.85 -4.34 2.40
N MET A 101 2.92 -4.75 3.10
CA MET A 101 4.30 -4.59 2.64
C MET A 101 4.59 -5.40 1.37
N GLU A 102 4.10 -6.64 1.28
CA GLU A 102 4.20 -7.45 0.06
C GLU A 102 3.48 -6.78 -1.11
N ARG A 103 2.27 -6.26 -0.90
CA ARG A 103 1.51 -5.55 -1.92
C ARG A 103 2.23 -4.30 -2.40
N ASP A 104 2.74 -3.49 -1.48
CA ASP A 104 3.48 -2.27 -1.81
C ASP A 104 4.75 -2.61 -2.61
N THR A 105 5.52 -3.60 -2.15
CA THR A 105 6.74 -4.04 -2.84
C THR A 105 6.46 -4.60 -4.23
N LEU A 106 5.45 -5.46 -4.37
CA LEU A 106 5.09 -6.03 -5.68
C LEU A 106 4.53 -4.98 -6.65
N SER A 107 3.88 -3.93 -6.12
CA SER A 107 3.40 -2.82 -6.94
C SER A 107 4.54 -1.91 -7.42
N GLU A 108 5.57 -1.72 -6.60
CA GLU A 108 6.73 -0.90 -6.93
C GLU A 108 7.68 -1.63 -7.90
N TYR A 109 7.78 -2.96 -7.79
CA TYR A 109 8.66 -3.79 -8.64
C TYR A 109 7.86 -4.84 -9.43
N PRO A 110 7.09 -4.42 -10.45
CA PRO A 110 6.32 -5.35 -11.25
C PRO A 110 7.23 -6.27 -12.06
N VAL A 111 6.79 -7.50 -12.28
CA VAL A 111 7.48 -8.42 -13.17
C VAL A 111 7.38 -7.90 -14.60
N GLN A 112 8.52 -7.64 -15.24
CA GLN A 112 8.57 -7.13 -16.61
C GLN A 112 9.10 -8.17 -17.57
N ILE A 113 8.39 -8.39 -18.66
CA ILE A 113 8.82 -9.23 -19.77
C ILE A 113 9.12 -8.31 -20.95
N LEU A 114 10.41 -8.14 -21.23
CA LEU A 114 10.89 -7.27 -22.29
C LEU A 114 10.96 -8.02 -23.63
N ARG A 115 10.85 -7.30 -24.74
CA ARG A 115 11.03 -7.85 -26.10
C ARG A 115 12.40 -8.46 -26.30
N SER A 116 13.45 -7.83 -25.79
CA SER A 116 14.81 -8.33 -25.86
C SER A 116 15.39 -8.43 -24.45
N GLY A 117 15.91 -9.57 -24.11
CA GLY A 117 16.69 -9.79 -22.90
C GLY A 117 18.17 -9.83 -23.23
N MET A 118 19.00 -9.21 -22.37
CA MET A 118 20.44 -9.38 -22.41
C MET A 118 20.82 -10.28 -21.22
N ASP A 119 21.48 -11.38 -21.49
CA ASP A 119 22.02 -12.21 -20.43
C ASP A 119 23.25 -11.54 -19.81
N LEU A 120 22.96 -10.69 -18.82
CA LEU A 120 24.00 -9.98 -18.07
C LEU A 120 24.86 -10.94 -17.24
N THR A 121 24.34 -12.11 -16.92
CA THR A 121 25.07 -13.13 -16.12
C THR A 121 26.22 -13.71 -16.94
N SER A 122 26.00 -13.96 -18.23
CA SER A 122 27.07 -14.43 -19.13
C SER A 122 28.14 -13.36 -19.36
N LEU A 123 27.74 -12.08 -19.40
CA LEU A 123 28.67 -10.94 -19.54
C LEU A 123 29.50 -10.72 -18.27
N LEU A 124 28.89 -10.76 -17.10
CA LEU A 124 29.57 -10.63 -15.80
C LEU A 124 30.45 -11.85 -15.49
N SER A 125 30.04 -13.05 -15.89
CA SER A 125 30.83 -14.25 -15.68
C SER A 125 32.09 -14.28 -16.56
N ALA A 126 32.10 -13.56 -17.67
CA ALA A 126 33.26 -13.48 -18.55
C ALA A 126 34.49 -12.74 -17.94
N ASP A 127 34.28 -11.97 -16.88
CA ASP A 127 35.33 -11.13 -16.26
C ASP A 127 35.62 -11.49 -14.79
N LEU A 128 35.05 -12.58 -14.27
CA LEU A 128 35.30 -13.02 -12.89
C LEU A 128 36.67 -13.73 -12.78
N PRO A 129 37.48 -13.43 -11.75
CA PRO A 129 38.73 -14.15 -11.49
C PRO A 129 38.42 -15.60 -11.14
N GLY A 130 38.92 -16.53 -11.95
CA GLY A 130 38.71 -17.98 -11.79
C GLY A 130 38.30 -18.73 -13.08
N GLN A 131 38.16 -18.04 -14.18
CA GLN A 131 38.01 -18.69 -15.47
C GLN A 131 39.28 -19.42 -15.89
N PRO A 132 39.16 -20.57 -16.62
CA PRO A 132 40.31 -21.25 -17.11
C PRO A 132 41.16 -20.30 -17.94
N ALA A 133 42.44 -20.26 -17.61
CA ALA A 133 43.40 -19.44 -18.33
C ALA A 133 43.24 -19.69 -19.84
N ALA A 134 43.36 -18.62 -20.64
CA ALA A 134 43.34 -18.76 -22.08
C ALA A 134 44.26 -19.94 -22.49
N PRO A 135 43.85 -20.78 -23.43
CA PRO A 135 44.67 -21.90 -23.86
C PRO A 135 46.06 -21.40 -24.21
N ASP A 136 47.07 -22.12 -23.75
CA ASP A 136 48.46 -21.82 -24.10
C ASP A 136 48.64 -21.99 -25.63
N LEU A 137 48.58 -20.86 -26.32
CA LEU A 137 48.58 -20.80 -27.79
C LEU A 137 50.01 -20.80 -28.36
N GLY A 138 51.07 -20.89 -27.49
CA GLY A 138 52.45 -20.77 -27.90
C GLY A 138 52.96 -19.34 -28.05
N GLU A 139 54.29 -19.19 -28.08
CA GLU A 139 54.92 -17.85 -28.19
C GLU A 139 54.49 -17.12 -29.45
N GLY A 140 54.02 -15.89 -29.32
CA GLY A 140 53.66 -15.00 -30.43
C GLY A 140 52.21 -15.03 -30.87
N MET A 141 51.32 -15.79 -30.21
CA MET A 141 49.90 -15.79 -30.50
C MET A 141 49.13 -15.00 -29.45
N VAL A 142 48.18 -14.17 -29.92
CA VAL A 142 47.33 -13.36 -29.07
C VAL A 142 45.93 -13.96 -29.00
N PRO A 143 45.44 -14.40 -27.83
CA PRO A 143 44.09 -14.92 -27.70
C PRO A 143 43.07 -13.81 -27.90
N VAL A 144 42.03 -14.08 -28.69
CA VAL A 144 40.95 -13.11 -28.93
C VAL A 144 39.84 -13.35 -27.92
N ARG A 145 39.55 -12.35 -27.11
CA ARG A 145 38.35 -12.32 -26.30
C ARG A 145 37.15 -11.95 -27.15
N GLN A 146 36.17 -12.83 -27.24
CA GLN A 146 34.99 -12.67 -28.09
C GLN A 146 33.88 -11.87 -27.35
N LEU A 147 34.23 -10.75 -26.74
CA LEU A 147 33.30 -9.95 -25.95
C LEU A 147 32.09 -9.48 -26.76
N VAL A 148 32.32 -8.95 -27.94
CA VAL A 148 31.26 -8.48 -28.84
C VAL A 148 30.40 -9.61 -29.35
N THR A 149 31.03 -10.73 -29.71
CA THR A 149 30.30 -11.93 -30.19
C THR A 149 29.41 -12.51 -29.10
N GLN A 150 29.91 -12.61 -27.87
CA GLN A 150 29.14 -13.06 -26.71
C GLN A 150 28.02 -12.10 -26.39
N MET A 151 28.28 -10.80 -26.39
CA MET A 151 27.27 -9.78 -26.15
C MET A 151 26.13 -9.82 -27.17
N VAL A 152 26.45 -9.97 -28.46
CA VAL A 152 25.42 -10.03 -29.52
C VAL A 152 24.71 -11.41 -29.52
N SER A 153 25.41 -12.49 -29.26
CA SER A 153 24.79 -13.84 -29.19
C SER A 153 23.96 -14.04 -27.94
N GLY A 154 24.23 -13.29 -26.85
CA GLY A 154 23.45 -13.30 -25.62
C GLY A 154 22.15 -12.48 -25.70
N ILE A 155 21.92 -11.73 -26.80
CA ILE A 155 20.66 -11.02 -27.00
C ILE A 155 19.60 -12.01 -27.48
N THR A 156 18.65 -12.29 -26.60
CA THR A 156 17.47 -13.10 -26.91
C THR A 156 16.27 -12.21 -27.19
N SER A 157 15.43 -12.62 -28.12
CA SER A 157 14.16 -11.91 -28.39
C SER A 157 12.97 -12.76 -27.95
N ASN A 158 12.08 -12.18 -27.18
CA ASN A 158 10.84 -12.80 -26.75
C ASN A 158 9.72 -12.55 -27.76
N ASP A 159 8.93 -13.56 -28.06
CA ASP A 159 7.72 -13.42 -28.88
C ASP A 159 6.56 -12.86 -28.02
N LEU A 160 6.61 -11.55 -27.80
CA LEU A 160 5.58 -10.87 -27.01
C LEU A 160 4.21 -10.86 -27.69
N LYS A 161 4.15 -11.04 -29.02
CA LYS A 161 2.88 -11.11 -29.74
C LYS A 161 2.12 -12.39 -29.39
N SER A 162 2.78 -13.53 -29.47
CA SER A 162 2.17 -14.81 -29.08
C SER A 162 1.87 -14.84 -27.58
N LEU A 163 2.74 -14.29 -26.75
CA LEU A 163 2.51 -14.15 -25.31
C LEU A 163 1.25 -13.33 -25.03
N LYS A 164 1.10 -12.15 -25.65
CA LYS A 164 -0.10 -11.32 -25.50
C LYS A 164 -1.37 -12.08 -25.91
N THR A 165 -1.35 -12.75 -27.06
CA THR A 165 -2.48 -13.55 -27.54
C THR A 165 -2.84 -14.67 -26.54
N HIS A 166 -1.84 -15.30 -25.91
CA HIS A 166 -2.07 -16.32 -24.89
C HIS A 166 -2.67 -15.72 -23.61
N LEU A 167 -2.12 -14.60 -23.13
CA LEU A 167 -2.62 -13.90 -21.93
C LEU A 167 -4.06 -13.40 -22.08
N GLU A 168 -4.46 -13.03 -23.29
CA GLU A 168 -5.82 -12.58 -23.62
C GLU A 168 -6.77 -13.73 -23.96
N SER A 169 -6.30 -14.98 -23.99
CA SER A 169 -7.11 -16.15 -24.29
C SER A 169 -7.83 -16.69 -23.06
N ASP A 170 -9.01 -17.30 -23.27
CA ASP A 170 -9.80 -17.97 -22.22
C ASP A 170 -9.05 -19.16 -21.57
N ALA A 171 -7.98 -19.66 -22.20
CA ALA A 171 -7.17 -20.74 -21.68
C ALA A 171 -6.14 -20.28 -20.62
N CYS A 172 -5.96 -18.98 -20.45
CA CYS A 172 -4.99 -18.41 -19.52
C CYS A 172 -5.63 -18.09 -18.18
N SER A 173 -5.18 -18.76 -17.11
CA SER A 173 -5.65 -18.54 -15.75
C SER A 173 -4.80 -17.53 -14.95
N ILE A 174 -3.86 -16.83 -15.59
CA ILE A 174 -2.95 -15.91 -14.90
C ILE A 174 -3.70 -14.76 -14.23
N GLY A 175 -4.85 -14.35 -14.75
CA GLY A 175 -5.69 -13.29 -14.18
C GLY A 175 -6.14 -13.55 -12.74
N GLU A 176 -6.18 -14.82 -12.31
CA GLU A 176 -6.50 -15.19 -10.92
C GLU A 176 -5.33 -14.96 -9.95
N SER A 177 -4.10 -14.87 -10.49
CA SER A 177 -2.87 -14.80 -9.72
C SER A 177 -2.16 -13.45 -9.80
N VAL A 178 -2.63 -12.52 -10.65
CA VAL A 178 -2.05 -11.19 -10.84
C VAL A 178 -3.09 -10.10 -10.65
N SER A 179 -2.68 -8.96 -10.13
CA SER A 179 -3.56 -7.81 -9.94
C SER A 179 -3.90 -7.09 -11.24
N SER A 180 -2.96 -7.07 -12.20
CA SER A 180 -3.14 -6.49 -13.53
C SER A 180 -2.08 -6.98 -14.50
N VAL A 181 -2.40 -6.96 -15.78
CA VAL A 181 -1.45 -7.17 -16.88
C VAL A 181 -1.44 -5.90 -17.73
N GLU A 182 -0.30 -5.20 -17.72
CA GLU A 182 -0.12 -3.96 -18.44
C GLU A 182 0.76 -4.18 -19.67
N TYR A 183 0.34 -3.63 -20.81
CA TYR A 183 1.11 -3.68 -22.05
C TYR A 183 1.75 -2.34 -22.34
N SER A 184 3.08 -2.30 -22.30
CA SER A 184 3.84 -1.11 -22.65
C SER A 184 4.39 -1.24 -24.06
N TYR A 185 4.20 -0.19 -24.86
CA TYR A 185 4.73 -0.07 -26.20
C TYR A 185 5.86 0.95 -26.21
N ASN A 186 6.89 0.69 -27.04
CA ASN A 186 8.01 1.63 -27.20
C ASN A 186 7.59 2.85 -28.05
N VAL A 187 6.59 3.56 -27.57
CA VAL A 187 6.10 4.81 -28.18
C VAL A 187 6.23 5.91 -27.14
N GLN A 188 7.07 6.89 -27.43
CA GLN A 188 7.19 8.05 -26.57
C GLN A 188 6.20 9.12 -27.01
N PRO A 189 5.27 9.52 -26.12
CA PRO A 189 4.32 10.60 -26.43
C PRO A 189 5.08 11.92 -26.66
N GLN A 190 4.76 12.61 -27.75
CA GLN A 190 5.35 13.90 -28.06
C GLN A 190 4.50 14.97 -27.39
N ILE A 191 4.98 15.52 -26.27
CA ILE A 191 4.24 16.49 -25.47
C ILE A 191 4.94 17.83 -25.55
N TYR A 192 4.16 18.86 -25.89
CA TYR A 192 4.62 20.22 -26.02
C TYR A 192 3.86 21.13 -25.06
N ARG A 193 4.53 22.18 -24.62
CA ARG A 193 3.95 23.24 -23.82
C ARG A 193 4.21 24.57 -24.48
N GLN A 194 3.26 25.49 -24.39
CA GLN A 194 3.44 26.86 -24.77
C GLN A 194 3.93 27.67 -23.58
N ASP A 195 5.04 28.36 -23.74
CA ASP A 195 5.58 29.26 -22.74
C ASP A 195 4.87 30.64 -22.78
N PRO A 196 4.95 31.46 -21.71
CA PRO A 196 4.26 32.73 -21.63
C PRO A 196 4.67 33.74 -22.72
N ASP A 197 5.88 33.60 -23.30
CA ASP A 197 6.38 34.39 -24.40
C ASP A 197 5.81 33.95 -25.78
N GLY A 198 4.99 32.91 -25.81
CA GLY A 198 4.39 32.31 -27.00
C GLY A 198 5.29 31.28 -27.68
N SER A 199 6.49 31.02 -27.20
CA SER A 199 7.34 29.94 -27.70
C SER A 199 6.79 28.60 -27.35
N ILE A 200 7.07 27.57 -28.16
CA ILE A 200 6.65 26.22 -27.94
C ILE A 200 7.85 25.37 -27.63
N ARG A 201 7.78 24.67 -26.48
CA ARG A 201 8.84 23.79 -26.01
C ARG A 201 8.33 22.35 -25.93
N GLN A 202 9.14 21.43 -26.43
CA GLN A 202 8.92 20.03 -26.23
C GLN A 202 9.33 19.65 -24.79
N VAL A 203 8.39 19.10 -24.02
CA VAL A 203 8.60 18.69 -22.62
C VAL A 203 8.65 17.18 -22.46
N ASN A 204 8.29 16.42 -23.50
CA ASN A 204 8.48 14.97 -23.57
C ASN A 204 8.62 14.52 -25.04
N PRO A 205 9.64 13.74 -25.41
CA PRO A 205 10.90 13.57 -24.68
C PRO A 205 11.63 14.91 -24.55
N ASP A 206 12.13 15.19 -23.36
CA ASP A 206 12.88 16.44 -23.15
C ASP A 206 14.33 16.26 -23.64
N SER A 207 14.78 17.21 -24.43
CA SER A 207 16.14 17.27 -24.96
C SER A 207 17.02 18.31 -24.26
N SER A 208 16.50 19.00 -23.25
CA SER A 208 17.24 20.10 -22.59
C SER A 208 18.57 19.62 -22.00
N LEU A 209 18.60 18.40 -21.42
CA LEU A 209 19.81 17.83 -20.84
C LEU A 209 20.71 17.08 -21.85
N SER A 210 20.34 17.07 -23.14
CA SER A 210 21.12 16.38 -24.17
C SER A 210 22.55 16.92 -24.33
N ALA A 211 22.74 18.23 -24.10
CA ALA A 211 24.06 18.86 -24.11
C ALA A 211 24.98 18.32 -23.00
N LEU A 212 24.44 17.75 -21.95
CA LEU A 212 25.17 17.09 -20.86
C LEU A 212 25.41 15.59 -21.13
N GLY A 213 25.09 15.11 -22.34
CA GLY A 213 25.17 13.68 -22.70
C GLY A 213 24.03 12.84 -22.12
N ILE A 214 23.04 13.48 -21.52
CA ILE A 214 21.87 12.81 -20.92
C ILE A 214 20.73 12.92 -21.93
N SER A 215 20.48 11.83 -22.66
CA SER A 215 19.40 11.79 -23.66
C SER A 215 18.40 10.71 -23.31
N SER A 216 17.14 11.06 -23.27
CA SER A 216 16.03 10.12 -23.05
C SER A 216 15.79 9.18 -24.24
N THR A 217 16.41 9.46 -25.40
CA THR A 217 16.19 8.70 -26.66
C THR A 217 17.21 7.58 -26.89
N SER A 218 18.30 7.51 -26.13
CA SER A 218 19.35 6.52 -26.32
C SER A 218 19.10 5.26 -25.48
N SER A 219 18.85 4.14 -26.14
CA SER A 219 18.65 2.83 -25.49
C SER A 219 19.87 2.32 -24.70
N THR A 220 21.07 2.83 -25.02
CA THR A 220 22.32 2.43 -24.34
C THR A 220 22.54 3.20 -23.04
N ASN A 221 21.91 4.36 -22.86
CA ASN A 221 22.04 5.19 -21.67
C ASN A 221 20.85 5.05 -20.69
N ASN A 222 19.99 4.06 -20.89
CA ASN A 222 18.80 3.87 -20.04
C ASN A 222 19.13 3.75 -18.54
N MET A 223 20.31 3.22 -18.20
CA MET A 223 20.70 3.13 -16.78
C MET A 223 20.99 4.53 -16.20
N MET A 224 21.67 5.40 -16.95
CA MET A 224 21.94 6.78 -16.52
C MET A 224 20.67 7.63 -16.54
N ALA A 225 19.86 7.49 -17.58
CA ALA A 225 18.56 8.16 -17.70
C ALA A 225 17.58 7.70 -16.62
N SER A 226 17.61 6.43 -16.24
CA SER A 226 16.82 5.89 -15.12
C SER A 226 17.31 6.41 -13.77
N MET A 227 18.62 6.57 -13.59
CA MET A 227 19.17 7.15 -12.36
C MET A 227 18.85 8.63 -12.20
N MET A 228 18.79 9.39 -13.31
CA MET A 228 18.51 10.83 -13.28
C MET A 228 17.04 11.17 -13.48
N ASN A 229 16.22 10.16 -13.78
CA ASN A 229 14.77 10.27 -13.96
C ASN A 229 14.33 11.48 -14.81
N THR A 230 14.92 11.60 -16.02
CA THR A 230 14.69 12.73 -16.95
C THR A 230 13.34 12.66 -17.67
N SER A 231 12.58 11.59 -17.51
CA SER A 231 11.21 11.49 -18.02
C SER A 231 10.25 12.04 -16.98
N VAL A 232 9.44 13.01 -17.36
CA VAL A 232 8.44 13.63 -16.47
C VAL A 232 7.05 13.04 -16.68
N PHE A 233 6.78 12.52 -17.88
CA PHE A 233 5.48 12.00 -18.23
C PHE A 233 5.51 10.47 -18.31
N TYR A 234 4.65 9.84 -17.53
CA TYR A 234 4.46 8.39 -17.47
C TYR A 234 3.01 8.04 -17.75
N GLN A 235 2.81 6.89 -18.37
CA GLN A 235 1.46 6.36 -18.52
C GLN A 235 0.95 5.87 -17.17
N LEU A 236 -0.26 6.29 -16.83
CA LEU A 236 -0.95 5.75 -15.67
C LEU A 236 -1.39 4.31 -15.99
N PRO A 237 -1.30 3.38 -15.03
CA PRO A 237 -1.82 2.02 -15.21
C PRO A 237 -3.29 2.01 -15.63
N ALA A 238 -3.70 1.04 -16.45
CA ALA A 238 -5.08 0.91 -16.88
C ALA A 238 -6.02 0.49 -15.74
N SER A 239 -5.49 -0.22 -14.73
CA SER A 239 -6.27 -0.65 -13.57
C SER A 239 -6.29 0.43 -12.48
N ASP A 240 -7.47 0.98 -12.22
CA ASP A 240 -7.69 1.99 -11.17
C ASP A 240 -7.26 1.50 -9.78
N ALA A 241 -7.44 0.20 -9.52
CA ALA A 241 -7.09 -0.39 -8.24
C ALA A 241 -5.59 -0.26 -7.90
N LEU A 242 -4.70 -0.23 -8.91
CA LEU A 242 -3.27 -0.13 -8.71
C LEU A 242 -2.86 1.24 -8.17
N TYR A 243 -3.37 2.34 -8.75
CA TYR A 243 -2.94 3.67 -8.34
C TYR A 243 -3.81 4.26 -7.22
N HIS A 244 -5.09 3.88 -7.09
CA HIS A 244 -5.93 4.33 -5.97
C HIS A 244 -5.45 3.81 -4.62
N SER A 245 -4.79 2.65 -4.57
CA SER A 245 -4.24 2.11 -3.33
C SER A 245 -2.90 2.74 -2.93
N GLN A 246 -2.16 3.31 -3.89
CA GLN A 246 -0.81 3.83 -3.68
C GLN A 246 -0.77 5.34 -3.49
N TYR A 247 -1.74 6.07 -4.05
CA TYR A 247 -1.73 7.53 -4.07
C TYR A 247 -2.98 8.12 -3.44
N GLU A 248 -2.80 9.24 -2.78
CA GLU A 248 -3.87 10.03 -2.18
C GLU A 248 -4.06 11.34 -2.95
N VAL A 249 -5.31 11.66 -3.31
CA VAL A 249 -5.63 12.93 -3.97
C VAL A 249 -5.53 14.07 -2.96
N LYS A 250 -4.55 14.95 -3.12
CA LYS A 250 -4.39 16.16 -2.29
C LYS A 250 -5.17 17.35 -2.81
N ALA A 251 -5.36 17.46 -4.14
CA ALA A 251 -6.15 18.50 -4.78
C ALA A 251 -6.63 18.03 -6.16
N GLY A 252 -7.79 18.50 -6.60
CA GLY A 252 -8.39 18.09 -7.87
C GLY A 252 -9.12 16.76 -7.79
N ARG A 253 -9.00 15.96 -8.81
CA ARG A 253 -9.64 14.63 -8.95
C ARG A 253 -8.75 13.69 -9.76
N TRP A 254 -9.07 12.42 -9.76
CA TRP A 254 -8.48 11.45 -10.67
C TRP A 254 -8.85 11.74 -12.12
N PRO A 255 -7.98 11.42 -13.11
CA PRO A 255 -8.30 11.56 -14.52
C PRO A 255 -9.41 10.60 -14.92
N GLU A 256 -10.34 11.09 -15.73
CA GLU A 256 -11.45 10.31 -16.29
C GLU A 256 -11.27 10.08 -17.79
N ASN A 257 -10.38 10.85 -18.42
CA ASN A 257 -10.17 10.81 -19.86
C ASN A 257 -8.68 10.63 -20.17
N TYR A 258 -8.39 10.06 -21.33
CA TYR A 258 -7.02 9.79 -21.80
C TYR A 258 -6.15 11.05 -21.99
N ASN A 259 -6.77 12.22 -22.08
CA ASN A 259 -6.10 13.50 -22.26
C ASN A 259 -5.94 14.31 -20.96
N GLU A 260 -6.16 13.67 -19.83
CA GLU A 260 -5.96 14.26 -18.51
C GLU A 260 -4.71 13.68 -17.85
N CYS A 261 -4.04 14.47 -17.05
CA CYS A 261 -2.85 14.06 -16.32
C CYS A 261 -2.91 14.50 -14.86
N VAL A 262 -2.16 13.83 -14.02
CA VAL A 262 -2.00 14.16 -12.61
C VAL A 262 -0.54 14.49 -12.32
N ALA A 263 -0.31 15.44 -11.41
CA ALA A 263 1.02 15.70 -10.88
C ALA A 263 1.23 14.82 -9.64
N VAL A 264 2.25 13.99 -9.66
CA VAL A 264 2.60 13.10 -8.56
C VAL A 264 3.66 13.76 -7.71
N LEU A 265 3.41 13.83 -6.41
CA LEU A 265 4.37 14.29 -5.40
C LEU A 265 5.05 13.10 -4.75
N GLY A 266 6.26 13.29 -4.26
CA GLY A 266 6.94 12.29 -3.44
C GLY A 266 6.18 12.01 -2.14
N ALA A 267 6.54 10.93 -1.44
CA ALA A 267 5.94 10.56 -0.17
C ALA A 267 6.09 11.65 0.92
N ASP A 268 7.12 12.46 0.81
CA ASP A 268 7.39 13.64 1.66
C ASP A 268 6.63 14.89 1.21
N GLY A 269 5.83 14.81 0.14
CA GLY A 269 5.10 15.93 -0.46
C GLY A 269 5.96 16.82 -1.36
N SER A 270 7.19 16.43 -1.66
CA SER A 270 8.08 17.19 -2.55
C SER A 270 7.84 16.89 -4.02
N ILE A 271 8.34 17.77 -4.87
CA ILE A 271 8.41 17.58 -6.32
C ILE A 271 9.79 18.03 -6.80
N THR A 272 10.31 17.40 -7.84
CA THR A 272 11.60 17.77 -8.40
C THR A 272 11.53 19.13 -9.14
N ASP A 273 12.57 19.90 -9.08
CA ASP A 273 12.68 21.15 -9.83
C ASP A 273 12.60 20.92 -11.34
N TYR A 274 13.12 19.79 -11.81
CA TYR A 274 13.00 19.36 -13.20
C TYR A 274 11.53 19.24 -13.65
N ALA A 275 10.68 18.67 -12.82
CA ALA A 275 9.23 18.62 -13.08
C ALA A 275 8.63 20.04 -13.10
N LEU A 276 9.08 20.95 -12.24
CA LEU A 276 8.61 22.34 -12.25
C LEU A 276 8.95 23.09 -13.56
N TYR A 277 10.13 22.83 -14.13
CA TYR A 277 10.47 23.34 -15.45
C TYR A 277 9.58 22.75 -16.54
N ALA A 278 9.33 21.45 -16.52
CA ALA A 278 8.43 20.81 -17.48
C ALA A 278 6.98 21.33 -17.36
N LEU A 279 6.49 21.56 -16.15
CA LEU A 279 5.16 22.11 -15.88
C LEU A 279 5.05 23.61 -16.16
N GLY A 280 6.16 24.32 -16.39
CA GLY A 280 6.19 25.77 -16.61
C GLY A 280 5.93 26.58 -15.35
N LEU A 281 6.25 26.02 -14.21
CA LEU A 281 6.22 26.71 -12.92
C LEU A 281 7.53 27.45 -12.64
N ARG A 282 8.62 27.03 -13.29
CA ARG A 282 9.91 27.74 -13.35
C ARG A 282 10.24 28.16 -14.78
N ASP A 283 11.06 29.21 -14.87
CA ASP A 283 11.48 29.73 -16.16
C ASP A 283 12.55 28.81 -16.78
N ASN A 284 12.26 28.26 -17.95
CA ASN A 284 13.20 27.40 -18.67
C ASN A 284 14.44 28.15 -19.16
N ALA A 285 14.38 29.48 -19.32
CA ALA A 285 15.57 30.26 -19.66
C ALA A 285 16.65 30.16 -18.58
N GLU A 286 16.29 30.02 -17.32
CA GLU A 286 17.22 29.73 -16.22
C GLU A 286 17.92 28.38 -16.40
N LEU A 287 17.14 27.35 -16.73
CA LEU A 287 17.67 25.99 -16.97
C LEU A 287 18.61 25.98 -18.18
N ASP A 288 18.20 26.60 -19.29
CA ASP A 288 18.99 26.68 -20.52
C ASP A 288 20.31 27.43 -20.28
N LYS A 289 20.28 28.50 -19.47
CA LYS A 289 21.47 29.24 -19.06
C LYS A 289 22.43 28.39 -18.22
N MET A 290 21.92 27.66 -17.23
CA MET A 290 22.74 26.76 -16.41
C MET A 290 23.41 25.67 -17.25
N ILE A 291 22.66 25.07 -18.19
CA ILE A 291 23.19 24.05 -19.10
C ILE A 291 24.28 24.62 -20.02
N GLN A 292 24.06 25.79 -20.57
CA GLN A 292 25.06 26.48 -21.42
C GLN A 292 26.33 26.81 -20.64
N GLN A 293 26.22 27.35 -19.43
CA GLN A 293 27.37 27.65 -18.58
C GLN A 293 28.16 26.39 -18.26
N PHE A 294 27.48 25.31 -17.95
CA PHE A 294 28.12 24.00 -17.71
C PHE A 294 28.85 23.50 -18.96
N ALA A 295 28.18 23.52 -20.12
CA ALA A 295 28.78 23.08 -21.40
C ALA A 295 30.01 23.90 -21.81
N GLN A 296 30.08 25.16 -21.40
CA GLN A 296 31.19 26.05 -21.63
C GLN A 296 32.27 26.05 -20.54
N ASN A 297 32.18 25.10 -19.57
CA ASN A 297 33.06 25.04 -18.38
C ASN A 297 33.11 26.37 -17.59
N GLN A 298 32.02 27.10 -17.56
CA GLN A 298 31.86 28.31 -16.75
C GLN A 298 31.27 27.96 -15.37
N ASN A 299 31.41 28.92 -14.43
CA ASN A 299 30.68 28.77 -13.15
C ASN A 299 29.19 28.85 -13.42
N VAL A 300 28.45 27.85 -12.90
CA VAL A 300 27.01 27.79 -13.08
C VAL A 300 26.34 28.69 -12.04
N ASP A 301 25.55 29.64 -12.49
CA ASP A 301 24.71 30.49 -11.65
C ASP A 301 23.50 29.67 -11.17
N VAL A 302 23.54 29.20 -9.96
CA VAL A 302 22.42 28.44 -9.37
C VAL A 302 21.42 29.43 -8.76
N PRO A 303 20.13 29.34 -9.09
CA PRO A 303 19.12 30.19 -8.45
C PRO A 303 19.04 29.93 -6.94
N GLU A 304 19.15 31.00 -6.15
CA GLU A 304 19.07 30.90 -4.68
C GLU A 304 17.64 30.82 -4.17
N ASP A 305 16.63 31.09 -5.00
CA ASP A 305 15.23 31.23 -4.58
C ASP A 305 14.45 29.93 -4.81
N PHE A 306 14.35 29.11 -3.76
CA PHE A 306 13.47 27.94 -3.72
C PHE A 306 12.07 28.37 -3.34
N LYS A 307 11.25 28.76 -4.32
CA LYS A 307 9.84 29.09 -4.13
C LYS A 307 9.07 27.86 -3.64
N THR A 308 8.18 28.07 -2.72
CA THR A 308 7.17 27.06 -2.35
C THR A 308 5.93 27.25 -3.22
N TYR A 309 5.31 26.15 -3.61
CA TYR A 309 4.14 26.13 -4.47
C TYR A 309 2.94 25.58 -3.70
N ARG A 310 1.75 26.06 -4.04
CA ARG A 310 0.48 25.51 -3.53
C ARG A 310 -0.01 24.43 -4.47
N TYR A 311 -0.79 23.48 -3.98
CA TYR A 311 -1.40 22.45 -4.83
C TYR A 311 -2.22 23.06 -5.98
N SER A 312 -2.88 24.22 -5.75
CA SER A 312 -3.60 24.94 -6.80
C SER A 312 -2.76 25.38 -7.98
N ASP A 313 -1.45 25.57 -7.79
CA ASP A 313 -0.55 26.08 -8.84
C ASP A 313 -0.27 25.00 -9.89
N PHE A 314 -0.47 23.74 -9.53
CA PHE A 314 -0.34 22.59 -10.43
C PHE A 314 -1.59 22.32 -11.26
N LEU A 315 -2.75 22.81 -10.82
CA LEU A 315 -4.03 22.57 -11.48
C LEU A 315 -4.21 23.46 -12.72
N GLY A 316 -4.95 22.93 -13.71
CA GLY A 316 -5.30 23.68 -14.92
C GLY A 316 -4.14 23.90 -15.89
N ARG A 317 -3.02 23.17 -15.74
CA ARG A 317 -1.92 23.19 -16.71
C ARG A 317 -2.30 22.38 -17.94
N THR A 318 -2.04 22.93 -19.11
CA THR A 318 -2.37 22.30 -20.39
C THR A 318 -1.14 22.03 -21.22
N PHE A 319 -1.17 20.92 -21.92
CA PHE A 319 -0.11 20.45 -22.80
C PHE A 319 -0.72 20.05 -24.14
N LYS A 320 0.08 20.09 -25.19
CA LYS A 320 -0.31 19.61 -26.50
C LYS A 320 0.32 18.25 -26.76
N LEU A 321 -0.50 17.23 -26.91
CA LEU A 321 -0.05 15.93 -27.37
C LEU A 321 -0.07 15.90 -28.90
N VAL A 322 1.06 15.56 -29.50
CA VAL A 322 1.24 15.46 -30.96
C VAL A 322 1.56 14.02 -31.31
N ASN A 323 0.88 13.47 -32.30
CA ASN A 323 1.20 12.13 -32.78
C ASN A 323 2.54 12.15 -33.50
N ALA A 324 3.32 11.07 -33.36
CA ALA A 324 4.60 10.97 -34.06
C ALA A 324 4.45 11.06 -35.59
N ALA A 325 3.32 10.62 -36.14
CA ALA A 325 3.02 10.75 -37.55
C ALA A 325 2.88 12.23 -38.02
N ASP A 326 2.34 13.08 -37.18
CA ASP A 326 2.11 14.50 -37.50
C ASP A 326 3.43 15.30 -37.51
N ARG A 327 4.50 14.70 -37.02
CA ARG A 327 5.85 15.27 -37.03
C ARG A 327 6.52 15.20 -38.40
N TYR A 328 6.07 14.32 -39.27
CA TYR A 328 6.65 14.06 -40.55
C TYR A 328 5.71 14.47 -41.66
N GLN A 329 6.25 15.20 -42.65
CA GLN A 329 5.53 15.52 -43.87
C GLN A 329 6.22 14.82 -45.04
N TYR A 330 5.42 14.18 -45.90
CA TYR A 330 5.97 13.60 -47.12
C TYR A 330 6.29 14.69 -48.13
N ASP A 331 7.53 14.67 -48.63
CA ASP A 331 8.00 15.53 -49.72
C ASP A 331 7.93 14.73 -51.03
N ASP A 332 6.94 15.05 -51.84
CA ASP A 332 6.72 14.43 -53.15
C ASP A 332 7.89 14.67 -54.12
N ALA A 333 8.56 15.80 -54.03
CA ALA A 333 9.66 16.17 -54.93
C ALA A 333 10.90 15.29 -54.74
N HIS A 334 11.16 14.88 -53.50
CA HIS A 334 12.31 14.07 -53.11
C HIS A 334 11.92 12.64 -52.69
N SER A 335 10.62 12.29 -52.73
CA SER A 335 10.08 10.99 -52.31
C SER A 335 10.58 10.56 -50.92
N THR A 336 10.63 11.50 -49.96
CA THR A 336 11.12 11.26 -48.61
C THR A 336 10.22 11.88 -47.55
N TRP A 337 10.29 11.40 -46.34
CA TRP A 337 9.63 12.00 -45.19
C TRP A 337 10.58 13.03 -44.55
N VAL A 338 10.12 14.27 -44.44
CA VAL A 338 10.85 15.37 -43.83
C VAL A 338 10.33 15.60 -42.41
N ASP A 339 11.24 15.69 -41.46
CA ASP A 339 10.94 16.02 -40.07
C ASP A 339 10.54 17.50 -39.97
N LYS A 340 9.32 17.74 -39.50
CA LYS A 340 8.74 19.07 -39.31
C LYS A 340 8.61 19.46 -37.83
N SER A 341 9.39 18.83 -36.96
CA SER A 341 9.34 19.11 -35.52
C SER A 341 9.47 20.60 -35.20
N ASP A 342 10.29 21.33 -35.96
CA ASP A 342 10.51 22.76 -35.76
C ASP A 342 9.28 23.61 -36.14
N GLU A 343 8.37 23.06 -36.93
CA GLU A 343 7.16 23.76 -37.41
C GLU A 343 5.91 23.42 -36.57
N ILE A 344 5.94 22.39 -35.74
CA ILE A 344 4.78 21.93 -34.95
C ILE A 344 4.17 23.05 -34.10
N GLY A 345 4.97 23.98 -33.65
CA GLY A 345 4.53 25.16 -32.92
C GLY A 345 3.91 26.27 -33.71
N ARG A 346 4.18 26.34 -35.01
CA ARG A 346 3.76 27.45 -35.90
C ARG A 346 2.43 27.14 -36.60
N ALA A 347 2.09 25.89 -36.77
CA ALA A 347 0.95 25.45 -37.58
C ALA A 347 -0.38 25.36 -36.84
N SER A 348 -0.47 25.67 -35.56
CA SER A 348 -1.67 25.50 -34.74
C SER A 348 -2.11 26.74 -33.98
N CYS A 349 -2.00 27.90 -34.66
CA CYS A 349 -2.74 29.10 -34.25
C CYS A 349 -4.04 29.19 -35.05
#